data_2a40b682596dc404ea2d258f8e2085d1
#
_entry.id   2a40b682596dc404ea2d258f8e2085d1
#
_cell.length_a   1.000
_cell.length_b   1.000
_cell.length_c   1.000
_cell.angle_alpha   90.00
_cell.angle_beta   90.00
_cell.angle_gamma   90.00
#
_symmetry.space_group_name_H-M   'P 1'
#
loop_
_entity.id
_entity.type
_entity.pdbx_description
1 polymer ?
#
loop_
_entity_poly.entity_id
_entity_poly.type
_entity_poly.pdbx_seq_one_letter_code
_entity_poly.pdbx_strand_id
1 'polypeptide(L)'
;MTVSHWQRAEQIEREIDFLVVGAGLAGGAAACFAKQVHGRDVVVTDARDVGLGASGRNAGFMISGLDTYYHRAIEGYGHDVAREVWGMSLRSFTHWREFIKNSPFDVPIDNSGSLLLAETEQEAKELELAARALSKDKIDIEYYSRDPLNRGFYAAIEQPLDAGVQPYLLAKTVMAQSGAELIPNNELYHLEQMEGFVRVHTRKVIFKARYVMLCTNAYSPMIDPYFIGKVAPTRAQCLVTEPLDHVPVPYCGYSDYGYMYYRSTFDGRFLLGGGRKQNQREENDTAEDRLNPKVHAFLDRYLKRYFPDVTAPVAHRWSGIMGFSCDGLPLVGTLPGKPRVGFAVGFTGHGLALAAATAERAVDKLLNGGSAGAVDVARFERS
;
A
#
# COMPACT_ATOMS: atom_id res chain seq x y z
N MET A 1 6.04 11.17 -19.73
CA MET A 1 7.38 11.71 -20.11
C MET A 1 7.66 11.35 -21.55
N THR A 2 8.53 12.09 -22.25
CA THR A 2 9.03 11.75 -23.59
C THR A 2 10.55 11.83 -23.59
N VAL A 3 11.19 11.14 -24.53
CA VAL A 3 12.64 11.16 -24.73
C VAL A 3 12.92 11.83 -26.07
N SER A 4 13.85 12.78 -26.11
CA SER A 4 14.21 13.47 -27.35
C SER A 4 14.95 12.53 -28.31
N HIS A 5 14.99 12.89 -29.60
CA HIS A 5 15.77 12.15 -30.59
C HIS A 5 17.23 11.94 -30.17
N TRP A 6 17.84 12.94 -29.57
CA TRP A 6 19.23 12.91 -29.11
C TRP A 6 19.44 11.95 -27.92
N GLN A 7 18.54 11.97 -26.97
CA GLN A 7 18.56 11.05 -25.81
C GLN A 7 18.30 9.59 -26.22
N ARG A 8 17.46 9.39 -27.26
CA ARG A 8 17.17 8.05 -27.78
C ARG A 8 18.39 7.36 -28.36
N ALA A 9 19.35 8.12 -28.91
CA ALA A 9 20.60 7.57 -29.44
C ALA A 9 21.51 6.95 -28.37
N GLU A 10 21.32 7.33 -27.09
CA GLU A 10 22.07 6.79 -25.94
C GLU A 10 21.36 5.60 -25.26
N GLN A 11 20.11 5.30 -25.64
CA GLN A 11 19.38 4.17 -25.08
C GLN A 11 19.96 2.85 -25.58
N ILE A 12 20.17 1.90 -24.66
CA ILE A 12 20.57 0.54 -24.99
C ILE A 12 19.33 -0.33 -25.16
N GLU A 13 19.34 -1.27 -26.14
CA GLU A 13 18.33 -2.31 -26.23
C GLU A 13 18.77 -3.52 -25.39
N ARG A 14 17.79 -4.13 -24.65
CA ARG A 14 18.03 -5.29 -23.82
C ARG A 14 16.87 -6.27 -23.90
N GLU A 15 17.17 -7.55 -24.17
CA GLU A 15 16.19 -8.64 -24.09
C GLU A 15 16.15 -9.22 -22.67
N ILE A 16 14.94 -9.45 -22.15
CA ILE A 16 14.73 -9.97 -20.80
C ILE A 16 13.48 -10.87 -20.76
N ASP A 17 13.45 -11.81 -19.80
CA ASP A 17 12.30 -12.70 -19.62
C ASP A 17 11.15 -11.98 -18.90
N PHE A 18 11.41 -11.38 -17.73
CA PHE A 18 10.37 -10.76 -16.91
C PHE A 18 10.80 -9.38 -16.41
N LEU A 19 10.03 -8.33 -16.78
CA LEU A 19 10.26 -6.97 -16.31
C LEU A 19 9.21 -6.60 -15.26
N VAL A 20 9.66 -6.15 -14.09
CA VAL A 20 8.81 -5.49 -13.10
C VAL A 20 9.02 -3.97 -13.19
N VAL A 21 7.93 -3.22 -13.27
CA VAL A 21 7.94 -1.76 -13.29
C VAL A 21 7.40 -1.23 -11.96
N GLY A 22 8.29 -0.61 -11.17
CA GLY A 22 8.03 -0.15 -9.81
C GLY A 22 8.76 -0.96 -8.75
N ALA A 23 9.64 -0.32 -7.99
CA ALA A 23 10.45 -0.94 -6.91
C ALA A 23 9.87 -0.64 -5.51
N GLY A 24 8.54 -0.58 -5.39
CA GLY A 24 7.82 -0.56 -4.12
C GLY A 24 7.59 -1.97 -3.56
N LEU A 25 6.78 -2.08 -2.49
CA LEU A 25 6.43 -3.37 -1.87
C LEU A 25 5.80 -4.36 -2.85
N ALA A 26 4.83 -3.91 -3.66
CA ALA A 26 4.19 -4.77 -4.66
C ALA A 26 5.17 -5.25 -5.74
N GLY A 27 6.03 -4.35 -6.24
CA GLY A 27 7.03 -4.72 -7.26
C GLY A 27 8.13 -5.62 -6.74
N GLY A 28 8.65 -5.35 -5.54
CA GLY A 28 9.60 -6.24 -4.88
C GLY A 28 9.02 -7.63 -4.63
N ALA A 29 7.79 -7.72 -4.13
CA ALA A 29 7.08 -8.99 -3.94
C ALA A 29 6.83 -9.71 -5.28
N ALA A 30 6.39 -8.99 -6.31
CA ALA A 30 6.21 -9.57 -7.65
C ALA A 30 7.53 -10.13 -8.21
N ALA A 31 8.64 -9.42 -8.00
CA ALA A 31 9.97 -9.91 -8.41
C ALA A 31 10.38 -11.17 -7.64
N CYS A 32 10.11 -11.22 -6.32
CA CYS A 32 10.35 -12.44 -5.52
C CYS A 32 9.53 -13.62 -6.05
N PHE A 33 8.22 -13.46 -6.24
CA PHE A 33 7.36 -14.55 -6.71
C PHE A 33 7.71 -14.99 -8.13
N ALA A 34 7.94 -14.06 -9.05
CA ALA A 34 8.34 -14.40 -10.41
C ALA A 34 9.65 -15.19 -10.45
N LYS A 35 10.64 -14.83 -9.63
CA LYS A 35 11.94 -15.48 -9.62
C LYS A 35 11.95 -16.77 -8.81
N GLN A 36 11.48 -16.73 -7.55
CA GLN A 36 11.63 -17.84 -6.61
C GLN A 36 10.58 -18.92 -6.80
N VAL A 37 9.34 -18.55 -7.20
CA VAL A 37 8.25 -19.51 -7.39
C VAL A 37 8.16 -19.98 -8.85
N HIS A 38 8.32 -19.05 -9.80
CA HIS A 38 8.13 -19.34 -11.22
C HIS A 38 9.45 -19.46 -12.02
N GLY A 39 10.62 -19.34 -11.38
CA GLY A 39 11.93 -19.53 -11.99
C GLY A 39 12.26 -18.55 -13.11
N ARG A 40 11.68 -17.33 -13.08
CA ARG A 40 11.92 -16.32 -14.13
C ARG A 40 13.22 -15.56 -13.91
N ASP A 41 13.84 -15.13 -15.01
CA ASP A 41 14.89 -14.12 -14.95
C ASP A 41 14.26 -12.74 -14.89
N VAL A 42 14.47 -12.02 -13.76
CA VAL A 42 13.72 -10.81 -13.41
C VAL A 42 14.63 -9.59 -13.37
N VAL A 43 14.23 -8.56 -14.08
CA VAL A 43 14.77 -7.20 -13.93
C VAL A 43 13.68 -6.29 -13.38
N VAL A 44 14.05 -5.41 -12.44
CA VAL A 44 13.15 -4.39 -11.89
C VAL A 44 13.60 -3.02 -12.37
N THR A 45 12.67 -2.17 -12.79
CA THR A 45 12.94 -0.77 -13.12
C THR A 45 12.05 0.15 -12.31
N ASP A 46 12.56 1.29 -11.89
CA ASP A 46 11.80 2.32 -11.17
C ASP A 46 12.16 3.71 -11.68
N ALA A 47 11.18 4.60 -11.70
CA ALA A 47 11.37 6.00 -12.06
C ALA A 47 12.33 6.74 -11.11
N ARG A 48 12.45 6.28 -9.88
CA ARG A 48 13.32 6.82 -8.82
C ARG A 48 14.21 5.72 -8.27
N ASP A 49 13.92 5.23 -7.07
CA ASP A 49 14.65 4.16 -6.40
C ASP A 49 13.71 3.37 -5.48
N VAL A 50 14.21 2.32 -4.83
CA VAL A 50 13.46 1.43 -3.94
C VAL A 50 12.69 2.21 -2.87
N GLY A 51 11.39 1.94 -2.78
CA GLY A 51 10.56 2.42 -1.70
C GLY A 51 10.30 3.93 -1.67
N LEU A 52 10.72 4.73 -2.65
CA LEU A 52 10.54 6.18 -2.66
C LEU A 52 9.11 6.64 -3.01
N GLY A 53 8.22 5.72 -3.39
CA GLY A 53 6.79 5.93 -3.52
C GLY A 53 6.05 5.73 -2.20
N ALA A 54 4.75 5.36 -2.27
CA ALA A 54 3.91 5.10 -1.10
C ALA A 54 4.49 4.05 -0.14
N SER A 55 5.30 3.12 -0.63
CA SER A 55 5.86 2.01 0.15
C SER A 55 6.78 2.44 1.29
N GLY A 56 7.56 3.50 1.13
CA GLY A 56 8.45 4.00 2.19
C GLY A 56 7.96 5.30 2.85
N ARG A 57 6.77 5.79 2.47
CA ARG A 57 6.21 7.07 2.96
C ARG A 57 4.97 6.90 3.83
N ASN A 58 4.52 5.66 4.04
CA ASN A 58 3.39 5.34 4.90
C ASN A 58 3.79 5.27 6.38
N ALA A 59 2.79 5.11 7.26
CA ALA A 59 3.01 5.05 8.71
C ALA A 59 3.52 3.69 9.22
N GLY A 60 3.68 2.70 8.35
CA GLY A 60 4.18 1.38 8.71
C GLY A 60 3.15 0.48 9.39
N PHE A 61 1.88 0.58 9.03
CA PHE A 61 0.78 -0.17 9.62
C PHE A 61 0.46 -1.43 8.82
N MET A 62 0.68 -2.59 9.41
CA MET A 62 0.19 -3.89 8.95
C MET A 62 -1.17 -4.12 9.62
N ILE A 63 -2.24 -3.53 9.07
CA ILE A 63 -3.61 -3.62 9.61
C ILE A 63 -4.44 -4.56 8.74
N SER A 64 -5.10 -5.53 9.37
CA SER A 64 -5.93 -6.53 8.70
C SER A 64 -7.19 -5.91 8.06
N GLY A 65 -7.60 -6.43 6.91
CA GLY A 65 -8.84 -6.06 6.24
C GLY A 65 -8.67 -4.99 5.16
N LEU A 66 -9.67 -4.14 5.03
CA LEU A 66 -9.86 -3.14 3.98
C LEU A 66 -9.92 -1.71 4.54
N ASP A 67 -9.97 -0.71 3.64
CA ASP A 67 -10.25 0.71 3.95
C ASP A 67 -11.72 0.94 4.35
N THR A 68 -12.32 -0.04 5.02
CA THR A 68 -13.69 0.04 5.56
C THR A 68 -13.89 -1.01 6.65
N TYR A 69 -14.84 -0.78 7.56
CA TYR A 69 -15.15 -1.74 8.60
C TYR A 69 -15.72 -3.05 8.02
N TYR A 70 -15.41 -4.17 8.67
CA TYR A 70 -15.69 -5.50 8.14
C TYR A 70 -17.19 -5.75 7.81
N HIS A 71 -18.12 -5.29 8.66
CA HIS A 71 -19.56 -5.40 8.35
C HIS A 71 -19.93 -4.61 7.08
N ARG A 72 -19.37 -3.43 6.87
CA ARG A 72 -19.58 -2.64 5.64
C ARG A 72 -18.92 -3.28 4.41
N ALA A 73 -17.79 -3.94 4.59
CA ALA A 73 -17.18 -4.74 3.53
C ALA A 73 -18.10 -5.90 3.12
N ILE A 74 -18.77 -6.56 4.09
CA ILE A 74 -19.77 -7.60 3.81
C ILE A 74 -20.99 -7.01 3.07
N GLU A 75 -21.47 -5.85 3.48
CA GLU A 75 -22.59 -5.17 2.82
C GLU A 75 -22.27 -4.73 1.38
N GLY A 76 -21.06 -4.20 1.17
CA GLY A 76 -20.64 -3.64 -0.13
C GLY A 76 -20.16 -4.67 -1.14
N TYR A 77 -19.43 -5.70 -0.70
CA TYR A 77 -18.78 -6.68 -1.59
C TYR A 77 -19.35 -8.09 -1.47
N GLY A 78 -20.15 -8.37 -0.46
CA GLY A 78 -20.60 -9.71 -0.08
C GLY A 78 -19.62 -10.40 0.89
N HIS A 79 -20.14 -11.36 1.64
CA HIS A 79 -19.44 -12.04 2.72
C HIS A 79 -18.17 -12.77 2.25
N ASP A 80 -18.27 -13.49 1.12
CA ASP A 80 -17.14 -14.30 0.62
C ASP A 80 -15.96 -13.41 0.19
N VAL A 81 -16.24 -12.28 -0.48
CA VAL A 81 -15.22 -11.32 -0.89
C VAL A 81 -14.57 -10.65 0.33
N ALA A 82 -15.38 -10.20 1.31
CA ALA A 82 -14.85 -9.59 2.54
C ALA A 82 -13.92 -10.56 3.29
N ARG A 83 -14.31 -11.81 3.39
CA ARG A 83 -13.52 -12.89 4.01
C ARG A 83 -12.25 -13.22 3.23
N GLU A 84 -12.34 -13.29 1.90
CA GLU A 84 -11.20 -13.54 1.04
C GLU A 84 -10.14 -12.44 1.19
N VAL A 85 -10.56 -11.17 1.15
CA VAL A 85 -9.62 -10.03 1.28
C VAL A 85 -9.02 -9.94 2.68
N TRP A 86 -9.79 -10.27 3.73
CA TRP A 86 -9.24 -10.42 5.08
C TRP A 86 -8.14 -11.49 5.10
N GLY A 87 -8.39 -12.65 4.53
CA GLY A 87 -7.38 -13.71 4.39
C GLY A 87 -6.14 -13.29 3.59
N MET A 88 -6.31 -12.46 2.57
CA MET A 88 -5.19 -11.89 1.80
C MET A 88 -4.31 -10.97 2.66
N SER A 89 -4.89 -10.20 3.59
CA SER A 89 -4.09 -9.36 4.48
C SER A 89 -3.24 -10.20 5.43
N LEU A 90 -3.79 -11.25 6.02
CA LEU A 90 -3.03 -12.18 6.86
C LEU A 90 -1.93 -12.92 6.09
N ARG A 91 -2.21 -13.31 4.83
CA ARG A 91 -1.20 -13.91 3.95
C ARG A 91 -0.06 -12.93 3.65
N SER A 92 -0.38 -11.66 3.38
CA SER A 92 0.65 -10.63 3.19
C SER A 92 1.51 -10.46 4.45
N PHE A 93 0.93 -10.50 5.66
CA PHE A 93 1.69 -10.41 6.91
C PHE A 93 2.63 -11.60 7.09
N THR A 94 2.20 -12.79 6.69
CA THR A 94 3.06 -13.98 6.69
C THR A 94 4.27 -13.77 5.78
N HIS A 95 4.05 -13.28 4.56
CA HIS A 95 5.14 -12.98 3.63
C HIS A 95 6.09 -11.90 4.18
N TRP A 96 5.53 -10.81 4.74
CA TRP A 96 6.37 -9.75 5.31
C TRP A 96 7.24 -10.23 6.47
N ARG A 97 6.66 -11.03 7.40
CA ARG A 97 7.42 -11.62 8.50
C ARG A 97 8.52 -12.57 8.02
N GLU A 98 8.26 -13.33 6.96
CA GLU A 98 9.26 -14.20 6.35
C GLU A 98 10.39 -13.39 5.70
N PHE A 99 10.06 -12.33 4.94
CA PHE A 99 11.07 -11.44 4.40
C PHE A 99 11.88 -10.74 5.50
N ILE A 100 11.25 -10.28 6.57
CA ILE A 100 11.95 -9.66 7.71
C ILE A 100 12.91 -10.65 8.37
N LYS A 101 12.47 -11.88 8.62
CA LYS A 101 13.29 -12.94 9.23
C LYS A 101 14.58 -13.21 8.45
N ASN A 102 14.52 -13.15 7.13
CA ASN A 102 15.63 -13.43 6.22
C ASN A 102 16.30 -12.14 5.68
N SER A 103 16.01 -10.98 6.30
CA SER A 103 16.48 -9.68 5.83
C SER A 103 17.99 -9.49 5.98
N PRO A 104 18.67 -8.88 4.99
CA PRO A 104 20.03 -8.38 5.17
C PRO A 104 20.10 -7.08 6.00
N PHE A 105 18.94 -6.51 6.37
CA PHE A 105 18.80 -5.30 7.17
C PHE A 105 18.13 -5.63 8.50
N ASP A 106 18.43 -4.88 9.54
CA ASP A 106 17.67 -4.89 10.78
C ASP A 106 16.36 -4.11 10.57
N VAL A 107 15.25 -4.83 10.33
CA VAL A 107 13.92 -4.26 10.08
C VAL A 107 13.11 -4.29 11.36
N PRO A 108 12.93 -3.15 12.05
CA PRO A 108 12.11 -3.12 13.24
C PRO A 108 10.65 -3.48 12.92
N ILE A 109 10.08 -4.39 13.72
CA ILE A 109 8.67 -4.78 13.71
C ILE A 109 8.13 -4.78 15.14
N ASP A 110 6.94 -4.22 15.34
CA ASP A 110 6.22 -4.17 16.59
C ASP A 110 4.92 -4.97 16.44
N ASN A 111 4.80 -6.05 17.21
CA ASN A 111 3.65 -6.94 17.19
C ASN A 111 2.65 -6.62 18.32
N SER A 112 2.53 -5.38 18.73
CA SER A 112 1.60 -4.93 19.77
C SER A 112 0.13 -4.88 19.32
N GLY A 113 -0.15 -5.18 18.05
CA GLY A 113 -1.50 -5.13 17.49
C GLY A 113 -1.91 -3.74 17.01
N SER A 114 -3.18 -3.60 16.69
CA SER A 114 -3.79 -2.31 16.34
C SER A 114 -5.03 -2.03 17.17
N LEU A 115 -5.36 -0.73 17.32
CA LEU A 115 -6.63 -0.26 17.88
C LEU A 115 -7.38 0.57 16.84
N LEU A 116 -8.57 0.14 16.48
CA LEU A 116 -9.54 0.95 15.75
C LEU A 116 -10.39 1.67 16.78
N LEU A 117 -10.36 2.99 16.80
CA LEU A 117 -10.95 3.84 17.82
C LEU A 117 -12.07 4.71 17.26
N ALA A 118 -13.21 4.79 17.94
CA ALA A 118 -14.33 5.62 17.54
C ALA A 118 -14.20 7.03 18.10
N GLU A 119 -14.24 8.05 17.23
CA GLU A 119 -14.24 9.47 17.64
C GLU A 119 -15.65 10.01 17.95
N THR A 120 -16.69 9.27 17.59
CA THR A 120 -18.10 9.65 17.76
C THR A 120 -18.92 8.47 18.22
N GLU A 121 -20.10 8.76 18.83
CA GLU A 121 -21.07 7.70 19.18
C GLU A 121 -21.57 6.92 17.96
N GLN A 122 -21.68 7.58 16.81
CA GLN A 122 -22.09 6.91 15.57
C GLN A 122 -21.02 5.92 15.13
N GLU A 123 -19.75 6.31 15.16
CA GLU A 123 -18.64 5.41 14.83
C GLU A 123 -18.51 4.26 15.81
N ALA A 124 -18.79 4.49 17.11
CA ALA A 124 -18.83 3.45 18.14
C ALA A 124 -19.87 2.36 17.83
N LYS A 125 -21.07 2.74 17.37
CA LYS A 125 -22.10 1.79 16.94
C LYS A 125 -21.63 0.97 15.74
N GLU A 126 -20.91 1.57 14.82
CA GLU A 126 -20.35 0.86 13.66
C GLU A 126 -19.20 -0.07 14.04
N LEU A 127 -18.36 0.33 14.99
CA LEU A 127 -17.35 -0.60 15.54
C LEU A 127 -17.99 -1.79 16.23
N GLU A 128 -19.11 -1.60 16.97
CA GLU A 128 -19.84 -2.72 17.57
C GLU A 128 -20.38 -3.70 16.51
N LEU A 129 -20.94 -3.17 15.41
CA LEU A 129 -21.40 -4.00 14.28
C LEU A 129 -20.22 -4.75 13.62
N ALA A 130 -19.09 -4.05 13.44
CA ALA A 130 -17.88 -4.67 12.90
C ALA A 130 -17.35 -5.79 13.81
N ALA A 131 -17.30 -5.55 15.13
CA ALA A 131 -16.86 -6.55 16.11
C ALA A 131 -17.75 -7.80 16.11
N ARG A 132 -19.07 -7.63 16.03
CA ARG A 132 -20.02 -8.74 15.91
C ARG A 132 -19.81 -9.54 14.63
N ALA A 133 -19.57 -8.86 13.49
CA ALA A 133 -19.33 -9.53 12.22
C ALA A 133 -17.99 -10.31 12.23
N LEU A 134 -16.91 -9.70 12.76
CA LEU A 134 -15.60 -10.34 12.92
C LEU A 134 -15.69 -11.57 13.83
N SER A 135 -16.36 -11.45 14.99
CA SER A 135 -16.55 -12.56 15.94
C SER A 135 -17.38 -13.72 15.33
N LYS A 136 -18.39 -13.40 14.51
CA LYS A 136 -19.18 -14.41 13.78
C LYS A 136 -18.30 -15.24 12.84
N ASP A 137 -17.32 -14.61 12.21
CA ASP A 137 -16.36 -15.29 11.33
C ASP A 137 -15.16 -15.87 12.08
N LYS A 138 -15.19 -15.84 13.42
CA LYS A 138 -14.14 -16.36 14.31
C LYS A 138 -12.80 -15.68 14.09
N ILE A 139 -12.83 -14.42 13.71
CA ILE A 139 -11.65 -13.58 13.62
C ILE A 139 -11.31 -13.10 15.03
N ASP A 140 -10.05 -13.26 15.41
CA ASP A 140 -9.57 -12.90 16.74
C ASP A 140 -9.49 -11.40 16.91
N ILE A 141 -10.34 -10.86 17.78
CA ILE A 141 -10.41 -9.43 18.13
C ILE A 141 -10.85 -9.26 19.58
N GLU A 142 -10.54 -8.11 20.17
CA GLU A 142 -11.15 -7.67 21.42
C GLU A 142 -11.95 -6.39 21.21
N TYR A 143 -13.17 -6.35 21.72
CA TYR A 143 -14.05 -5.17 21.63
C TYR A 143 -14.17 -4.47 22.96
N TYR A 144 -13.89 -3.17 22.97
CA TYR A 144 -14.02 -2.29 24.13
C TYR A 144 -15.20 -1.34 23.90
N SER A 145 -16.22 -1.42 24.78
CA SER A 145 -17.38 -0.51 24.77
C SER A 145 -17.07 0.86 25.36
N ARG A 146 -15.81 1.13 25.71
CA ARG A 146 -15.28 2.39 26.25
C ARG A 146 -13.86 2.58 25.71
N ASP A 147 -13.37 3.81 25.81
CA ASP A 147 -12.01 4.15 25.44
C ASP A 147 -10.94 3.44 26.29
N PRO A 148 -10.18 2.48 25.75
CA PRO A 148 -9.13 1.81 26.52
C PRO A 148 -7.89 2.69 26.76
N LEU A 149 -7.76 3.84 26.03
CA LEU A 149 -6.64 4.75 26.14
C LEU A 149 -6.93 5.94 27.06
N ASN A 150 -8.18 6.15 27.49
CA ASN A 150 -8.64 7.33 28.28
C ASN A 150 -8.30 8.67 27.60
N ARG A 151 -8.47 8.76 26.28
CA ARG A 151 -8.14 9.96 25.46
C ARG A 151 -9.36 10.65 24.88
N GLY A 152 -10.56 10.17 25.23
CA GLY A 152 -11.83 10.73 24.78
C GLY A 152 -12.44 10.08 23.55
N PHE A 153 -12.03 8.85 23.23
CA PHE A 153 -12.71 8.00 22.26
C PHE A 153 -13.95 7.33 22.89
N TYR A 154 -14.83 6.78 22.07
CA TYR A 154 -16.10 6.19 22.53
C TYR A 154 -16.04 4.68 22.66
N ALA A 155 -15.32 4.00 21.77
CA ALA A 155 -15.19 2.54 21.72
C ALA A 155 -13.91 2.16 20.97
N ALA A 156 -13.51 0.89 21.06
CA ALA A 156 -12.40 0.38 20.27
C ALA A 156 -12.59 -1.08 19.85
N ILE A 157 -11.88 -1.48 18.77
CA ILE A 157 -11.58 -2.87 18.44
C ILE A 157 -10.06 -3.02 18.45
N GLU A 158 -9.56 -3.98 19.22
CA GLU A 158 -8.18 -4.42 19.15
C GLU A 158 -8.06 -5.60 18.20
N GLN A 159 -7.06 -5.54 17.30
CA GLN A 159 -6.71 -6.60 16.36
C GLN A 159 -5.29 -7.10 16.70
N PRO A 160 -5.16 -8.20 17.45
CA PRO A 160 -3.87 -8.61 18.04
C PRO A 160 -2.87 -9.15 17.02
N LEU A 161 -3.32 -9.57 15.83
CA LEU A 161 -2.44 -10.08 14.76
C LEU A 161 -1.80 -8.98 13.92
N ASP A 162 -2.25 -7.74 14.08
CA ASP A 162 -1.72 -6.58 13.41
C ASP A 162 -0.35 -6.19 13.97
N ALA A 163 0.37 -5.36 13.23
CA ALA A 163 1.73 -4.98 13.62
C ALA A 163 2.12 -3.60 13.07
N GLY A 164 3.12 -3.02 13.68
CA GLY A 164 3.85 -1.88 13.14
C GLY A 164 5.19 -2.31 12.55
N VAL A 165 5.61 -1.73 11.45
CA VAL A 165 6.89 -2.03 10.80
C VAL A 165 7.58 -0.74 10.34
N GLN A 166 8.90 -0.78 10.17
CA GLN A 166 9.62 0.28 9.47
C GLN A 166 9.47 0.07 7.95
N PRO A 167 8.60 0.85 7.25
CA PRO A 167 8.12 0.49 5.93
C PRO A 167 9.18 0.66 4.84
N TYR A 168 10.09 1.61 4.99
CA TYR A 168 11.16 1.83 4.01
C TYR A 168 12.20 0.71 4.04
N LEU A 169 12.60 0.27 5.24
CA LEU A 169 13.50 -0.89 5.39
C LEU A 169 12.84 -2.18 4.92
N LEU A 170 11.53 -2.35 5.16
CA LEU A 170 10.79 -3.48 4.59
C LEU A 170 10.83 -3.47 3.06
N ALA A 171 10.58 -2.33 2.41
CA ALA A 171 10.64 -2.24 0.95
C ALA A 171 12.04 -2.58 0.41
N LYS A 172 13.09 -2.09 1.06
CA LYS A 172 14.50 -2.45 0.74
C LYS A 172 14.78 -3.94 0.92
N THR A 173 14.26 -4.53 2.00
CA THR A 173 14.41 -5.95 2.29
C THR A 173 13.79 -6.81 1.20
N VAL A 174 12.52 -6.54 0.85
CA VAL A 174 11.80 -7.30 -0.16
C VAL A 174 12.51 -7.20 -1.51
N MET A 175 12.97 -5.99 -1.88
CA MET A 175 13.72 -5.80 -3.12
C MET A 175 15.06 -6.57 -3.10
N ALA A 176 15.82 -6.52 -2.02
CA ALA A 176 17.08 -7.23 -1.90
C ALA A 176 16.89 -8.75 -1.99
N GLN A 177 15.88 -9.29 -1.31
CA GLN A 177 15.60 -10.73 -1.34
C GLN A 177 15.07 -11.25 -2.67
N SER A 178 14.52 -10.37 -3.53
CA SER A 178 14.16 -10.77 -4.88
C SER A 178 15.38 -11.26 -5.67
N GLY A 179 16.58 -10.78 -5.34
CA GLY A 179 17.82 -11.04 -6.09
C GLY A 179 17.71 -10.62 -7.56
N ALA A 180 16.75 -9.77 -7.90
CA ALA A 180 16.59 -9.20 -9.23
C ALA A 180 17.52 -8.00 -9.41
N GLU A 181 17.99 -7.81 -10.64
CA GLU A 181 18.71 -6.59 -11.00
C GLU A 181 17.75 -5.40 -10.92
N LEU A 182 18.14 -4.33 -10.23
CA LEU A 182 17.40 -3.07 -10.18
C LEU A 182 18.05 -2.01 -11.05
N ILE A 183 17.25 -1.37 -11.90
CA ILE A 183 17.65 -0.20 -12.69
C ILE A 183 16.86 1.02 -12.19
N PRO A 184 17.40 1.79 -11.26
CA PRO A 184 16.78 2.98 -10.73
C PRO A 184 16.91 4.19 -11.68
N ASN A 185 16.12 5.25 -11.43
CA ASN A 185 16.08 6.46 -12.25
C ASN A 185 15.85 6.17 -13.73
N ASN A 186 14.94 5.22 -13.99
CA ASN A 186 14.67 4.68 -15.32
C ASN A 186 13.16 4.56 -15.57
N GLU A 187 12.50 5.71 -15.68
CA GLU A 187 11.07 5.86 -15.83
C GLU A 187 10.56 5.24 -17.14
N LEU A 188 9.49 4.43 -17.02
CA LEU A 188 8.71 3.94 -18.15
C LEU A 188 7.86 5.08 -18.73
N TYR A 189 7.88 5.24 -20.08
CA TYR A 189 7.06 6.22 -20.75
C TYR A 189 6.21 5.67 -21.92
N HIS A 190 6.48 4.43 -22.40
CA HIS A 190 5.68 3.82 -23.47
C HIS A 190 5.79 2.30 -23.49
N LEU A 191 4.67 1.65 -23.85
CA LEU A 191 4.53 0.18 -23.96
C LEU A 191 3.95 -0.20 -25.32
N GLU A 192 4.62 -1.08 -26.05
CA GLU A 192 4.14 -1.60 -27.33
C GLU A 192 4.04 -3.13 -27.26
N GLN A 193 2.85 -3.68 -27.54
CA GLN A 193 2.71 -5.12 -27.72
C GLN A 193 3.23 -5.51 -29.09
N MET A 194 4.21 -6.41 -29.10
CA MET A 194 4.80 -6.97 -30.31
C MET A 194 4.45 -8.47 -30.40
N GLU A 195 4.74 -9.09 -31.54
CA GLU A 195 4.63 -10.54 -31.66
C GLU A 195 5.65 -11.22 -30.75
N GLY A 196 5.17 -11.95 -29.76
CA GLY A 196 6.00 -12.74 -28.83
C GLY A 196 6.60 -11.97 -27.64
N PHE A 197 6.64 -10.64 -27.64
CA PHE A 197 7.23 -9.82 -26.56
C PHE A 197 6.53 -8.45 -26.41
N VAL A 198 6.89 -7.73 -25.36
CA VAL A 198 6.50 -6.34 -25.12
C VAL A 198 7.74 -5.46 -25.29
N ARG A 199 7.67 -4.46 -26.15
CA ARG A 199 8.69 -3.41 -26.20
C ARG A 199 8.38 -2.35 -25.16
N VAL A 200 9.28 -2.16 -24.22
CA VAL A 200 9.12 -1.27 -23.07
C VAL A 200 10.13 -0.15 -23.17
N HIS A 201 9.63 1.06 -23.40
CA HIS A 201 10.48 2.25 -23.54
C HIS A 201 10.64 2.92 -22.18
N THR A 202 11.83 2.88 -21.65
CA THR A 202 12.21 3.57 -20.43
C THR A 202 13.26 4.63 -20.69
N ARG A 203 13.56 5.46 -19.71
CA ARG A 203 14.48 6.57 -19.88
C ARG A 203 15.88 6.18 -20.38
N LYS A 204 16.41 5.05 -19.86
CA LYS A 204 17.78 4.60 -20.14
C LYS A 204 17.84 3.39 -21.08
N VAL A 205 16.82 2.55 -21.05
CA VAL A 205 16.83 1.24 -21.71
C VAL A 205 15.53 1.03 -22.49
N ILE A 206 15.65 0.43 -23.67
CA ILE A 206 14.51 -0.13 -24.39
C ILE A 206 14.53 -1.64 -24.16
N PHE A 207 13.57 -2.16 -23.37
CA PHE A 207 13.48 -3.58 -23.14
C PHE A 207 12.65 -4.29 -24.20
N LYS A 208 13.06 -5.50 -24.59
CA LYS A 208 12.25 -6.50 -25.24
C LYS A 208 11.92 -7.55 -24.17
N ALA A 209 10.81 -7.37 -23.47
CA ALA A 209 10.42 -8.20 -22.35
C ALA A 209 9.42 -9.29 -22.79
N ARG A 210 9.63 -10.54 -22.38
CA ARG A 210 8.65 -11.59 -22.62
C ARG A 210 7.37 -11.36 -21.82
N TYR A 211 7.52 -10.88 -20.58
CA TYR A 211 6.42 -10.49 -19.69
C TYR A 211 6.76 -9.17 -18.98
N VAL A 212 5.72 -8.39 -18.68
CA VAL A 212 5.82 -7.12 -17.91
C VAL A 212 4.82 -7.15 -16.77
N MET A 213 5.23 -6.77 -15.57
CA MET A 213 4.37 -6.58 -14.41
C MET A 213 4.40 -5.12 -13.96
N LEU A 214 3.28 -4.42 -14.10
CA LEU A 214 3.14 -3.04 -13.66
C LEU A 214 2.74 -2.99 -12.17
N CYS A 215 3.62 -2.46 -11.35
CA CYS A 215 3.40 -2.20 -9.91
C CYS A 215 3.49 -0.69 -9.63
N THR A 216 2.89 0.11 -10.49
CA THR A 216 3.03 1.57 -10.56
C THR A 216 1.99 2.34 -9.76
N ASN A 217 1.05 1.62 -9.12
CA ASN A 217 0.03 2.12 -8.20
C ASN A 217 -0.63 3.45 -8.67
N ALA A 218 -0.47 4.53 -7.91
CA ALA A 218 -1.04 5.85 -8.20
C ALA A 218 -0.67 6.44 -9.57
N TYR A 219 0.47 6.03 -10.11
CA TYR A 219 1.01 6.54 -11.38
C TYR A 219 0.54 5.74 -12.60
N SER A 220 -0.25 4.67 -12.41
CA SER A 220 -0.73 3.81 -13.50
C SER A 220 -1.51 4.56 -14.60
N PRO A 221 -2.37 5.56 -14.28
CA PRO A 221 -3.07 6.34 -15.32
C PRO A 221 -2.13 7.14 -16.25
N MET A 222 -0.90 7.41 -15.82
CA MET A 222 0.12 8.09 -16.64
C MET A 222 0.82 7.13 -17.60
N ILE A 223 0.67 5.81 -17.40
CA ILE A 223 1.34 4.76 -18.16
C ILE A 223 0.41 4.20 -19.24
N ASP A 224 -0.83 3.90 -18.88
CA ASP A 224 -1.82 3.38 -19.84
C ASP A 224 -3.21 3.96 -19.53
N PRO A 225 -3.94 4.45 -20.55
CA PRO A 225 -5.30 5.00 -20.42
C PRO A 225 -6.30 4.03 -19.79
N TYR A 226 -6.05 2.74 -19.83
CA TYR A 226 -6.90 1.72 -19.17
C TYR A 226 -7.16 2.02 -17.69
N PHE A 227 -6.20 2.63 -17.01
CA PHE A 227 -6.31 2.94 -15.58
C PHE A 227 -7.06 4.25 -15.27
N ILE A 228 -7.38 5.08 -16.29
CA ILE A 228 -8.17 6.30 -16.10
C ILE A 228 -9.56 5.92 -15.59
N GLY A 229 -9.99 6.55 -14.49
CA GLY A 229 -11.24 6.22 -13.80
C GLY A 229 -11.21 4.94 -12.96
N LYS A 230 -10.13 4.12 -13.04
CA LYS A 230 -9.97 2.93 -12.21
C LYS A 230 -8.99 3.12 -11.05
N VAL A 231 -7.99 4.00 -11.21
CA VAL A 231 -7.03 4.34 -10.16
C VAL A 231 -6.90 5.85 -10.08
N ALA A 232 -7.15 6.40 -8.90
CA ALA A 232 -7.00 7.83 -8.61
C ALA A 232 -5.81 8.07 -7.66
N PRO A 233 -4.89 8.97 -7.99
CA PRO A 233 -3.84 9.37 -7.06
C PRO A 233 -4.44 10.19 -5.92
N THR A 234 -4.13 9.82 -4.68
CA THR A 234 -4.61 10.50 -3.48
C THR A 234 -3.46 10.77 -2.54
N ARG A 235 -3.30 12.03 -2.14
CA ARG A 235 -2.23 12.46 -1.25
C ARG A 235 -2.61 12.28 0.21
N ALA A 236 -1.67 11.77 1.02
CA ALA A 236 -1.73 11.74 2.47
C ALA A 236 -0.62 12.60 3.08
N GLN A 237 -0.84 13.04 4.32
CA GLN A 237 0.10 13.88 5.06
C GLN A 237 0.45 13.19 6.38
N CYS A 238 1.70 13.30 6.79
CA CYS A 238 2.21 12.79 8.06
C CYS A 238 3.10 13.81 8.75
N LEU A 239 3.18 13.70 10.05
CA LEU A 239 4.18 14.35 10.89
C LEU A 239 4.80 13.34 11.86
N VAL A 240 6.00 13.65 12.34
CA VAL A 240 6.65 12.95 13.44
C VAL A 240 7.27 13.96 14.39
N THR A 241 7.20 13.68 15.70
CA THR A 241 7.77 14.54 16.75
C THR A 241 9.27 14.27 16.95
N GLU A 242 9.92 15.09 17.74
CA GLU A 242 11.18 14.71 18.41
C GLU A 242 10.91 13.53 19.36
N PRO A 243 11.95 12.79 19.80
CA PRO A 243 11.81 11.66 20.72
C PRO A 243 11.09 12.07 22.02
N LEU A 244 10.31 11.12 22.55
CA LEU A 244 9.60 11.21 23.82
C LEU A 244 10.26 10.27 24.84
N ASP A 245 10.11 10.56 26.12
CA ASP A 245 10.54 9.73 27.25
C ASP A 245 9.51 8.66 27.65
N HIS A 246 8.36 8.62 26.96
CA HIS A 246 7.28 7.66 27.18
C HIS A 246 6.65 7.20 25.85
N VAL A 247 5.82 6.17 25.91
CA VAL A 247 5.06 5.65 24.77
C VAL A 247 3.60 6.08 24.88
N PRO A 248 3.14 7.11 24.14
CA PRO A 248 1.77 7.62 24.23
C PRO A 248 0.71 6.59 23.84
N VAL A 249 1.01 5.76 22.83
CA VAL A 249 0.14 4.69 22.34
C VAL A 249 1.00 3.47 22.04
N PRO A 250 0.74 2.33 22.72
CA PRO A 250 1.50 1.10 22.51
C PRO A 250 1.02 0.27 21.29
N TYR A 251 0.08 0.78 20.51
CA TYR A 251 -0.55 0.13 19.36
C TYR A 251 -0.40 0.95 18.08
N CYS A 252 -0.68 0.33 16.94
CA CYS A 252 -1.03 1.05 15.72
C CYS A 252 -2.46 1.58 15.85
N GLY A 253 -2.65 2.87 16.10
CA GLY A 253 -3.95 3.48 16.32
C GLY A 253 -4.59 4.00 15.04
N TYR A 254 -5.87 3.70 14.83
CA TYR A 254 -6.71 4.17 13.74
C TYR A 254 -7.99 4.78 14.28
N SER A 255 -8.42 5.94 13.76
CA SER A 255 -9.69 6.56 14.15
C SER A 255 -10.30 7.35 13.00
N ASP A 256 -11.50 7.92 13.21
CA ASP A 256 -12.27 8.62 12.18
C ASP A 256 -12.38 7.80 10.89
N TYR A 257 -12.82 6.54 10.99
CA TYR A 257 -12.94 5.60 9.86
C TYR A 257 -11.62 5.38 9.08
N GLY A 258 -10.49 5.44 9.77
CA GLY A 258 -9.16 5.30 9.16
C GLY A 258 -8.58 6.58 8.54
N TYR A 259 -9.30 7.70 8.66
CA TYR A 259 -8.79 9.00 8.22
C TYR A 259 -7.72 9.60 9.15
N MET A 260 -7.61 9.08 10.38
CA MET A 260 -6.56 9.41 11.33
C MET A 260 -5.80 8.17 11.73
N TYR A 261 -4.48 8.25 11.78
CA TYR A 261 -3.62 7.13 12.15
C TYR A 261 -2.38 7.62 12.89
N TYR A 262 -1.99 6.88 13.93
CA TYR A 262 -0.91 7.29 14.83
C TYR A 262 -0.28 6.10 15.54
N ARG A 263 1.01 6.22 15.85
CA ARG A 263 1.77 5.23 16.63
C ARG A 263 3.03 5.83 17.21
N SER A 264 3.60 5.16 18.21
CA SER A 264 5.00 5.39 18.58
C SER A 264 5.93 4.73 17.55
N THR A 265 7.02 5.40 17.20
CA THR A 265 8.04 4.87 16.29
C THR A 265 9.12 4.11 17.06
N PHE A 266 9.93 3.32 16.37
CA PHE A 266 10.98 2.50 16.97
C PHE A 266 12.13 3.31 17.60
N ASP A 267 12.26 4.59 17.26
CA ASP A 267 13.21 5.55 17.81
C ASP A 267 12.58 6.50 18.85
N GLY A 268 11.43 6.10 19.42
CA GLY A 268 10.78 6.79 20.52
C GLY A 268 10.03 8.09 20.14
N ARG A 269 9.71 8.29 18.87
CA ARG A 269 8.94 9.45 18.41
C ARG A 269 7.46 9.12 18.30
N PHE A 270 6.62 10.12 18.21
CA PHE A 270 5.20 9.96 17.90
C PHE A 270 4.92 10.35 16.46
N LEU A 271 4.40 9.41 15.70
CA LEU A 271 3.96 9.59 14.32
C LEU A 271 2.46 9.79 14.30
N LEU A 272 1.99 10.82 13.58
CA LEU A 272 0.59 11.11 13.32
C LEU A 272 0.41 11.42 11.85
N GLY A 273 -0.58 10.79 11.22
CA GLY A 273 -0.96 11.06 9.84
C GLY A 273 -2.47 11.10 9.65
N GLY A 274 -2.88 11.50 8.45
CA GLY A 274 -4.29 11.61 8.11
C GLY A 274 -4.76 13.02 7.82
N GLY A 275 -5.99 13.35 8.27
CA GLY A 275 -6.59 14.66 8.09
C GLY A 275 -7.05 15.01 6.67
N ARG A 276 -6.92 14.10 5.68
CA ARG A 276 -7.34 14.34 4.29
C ARG A 276 -8.86 14.54 4.15
N LYS A 277 -9.65 13.96 5.07
CA LYS A 277 -11.12 14.11 5.10
C LYS A 277 -11.55 15.59 5.14
N GLN A 278 -10.79 16.44 5.83
CA GLN A 278 -11.06 17.87 5.97
C GLN A 278 -10.72 18.69 4.71
N ASN A 279 -9.93 18.11 3.78
CA ASN A 279 -9.43 18.78 2.60
C ASN A 279 -9.44 17.87 1.35
N GLN A 280 -10.44 17.01 1.21
CA GLN A 280 -10.54 16.01 0.13
C GLN A 280 -10.35 16.61 -1.26
N ARG A 281 -10.90 17.80 -1.51
CA ARG A 281 -10.78 18.48 -2.80
C ARG A 281 -9.32 18.78 -3.21
N GLU A 282 -8.43 18.99 -2.24
CA GLU A 282 -7.02 19.31 -2.49
C GLU A 282 -6.13 18.05 -2.42
N GLU A 283 -6.58 17.00 -1.72
CA GLU A 283 -5.81 15.78 -1.49
C GLU A 283 -6.18 14.64 -2.43
N ASN A 284 -7.37 14.66 -3.06
CA ASN A 284 -7.78 13.69 -4.07
C ASN A 284 -7.35 14.13 -5.47
N ASP A 285 -7.24 13.16 -6.38
CA ASP A 285 -6.90 13.35 -7.80
C ASP A 285 -5.59 14.14 -8.04
N THR A 286 -4.62 13.99 -7.11
CA THR A 286 -3.34 14.66 -7.20
C THR A 286 -2.17 13.71 -6.96
N ALA A 287 -1.20 13.72 -7.89
CA ALA A 287 0.11 13.06 -7.77
C ALA A 287 1.22 14.02 -7.31
N GLU A 288 0.87 15.22 -6.89
CA GLU A 288 1.81 16.24 -6.47
C GLU A 288 2.29 15.99 -5.03
N ASP A 289 3.57 15.64 -4.88
CA ASP A 289 4.20 15.42 -3.57
C ASP A 289 4.56 16.78 -2.93
N ARG A 290 3.64 17.31 -2.12
CA ARG A 290 3.83 18.57 -1.38
C ARG A 290 3.08 18.57 -0.06
N LEU A 291 3.55 19.37 0.89
CA LEU A 291 2.86 19.61 2.15
C LEU A 291 1.60 20.47 1.93
N ASN A 292 0.51 20.11 2.63
CA ASN A 292 -0.70 20.92 2.68
C ASN A 292 -0.80 21.61 4.05
N PRO A 293 -0.63 22.94 4.14
CA PRO A 293 -0.66 23.66 5.40
C PRO A 293 -1.98 23.53 6.18
N LYS A 294 -3.12 23.39 5.48
CA LYS A 294 -4.43 23.22 6.11
C LYS A 294 -4.55 21.87 6.81
N VAL A 295 -4.07 20.80 6.14
CA VAL A 295 -4.04 19.45 6.73
C VAL A 295 -3.09 19.44 7.93
N HIS A 296 -1.90 20.02 7.81
CA HIS A 296 -0.95 20.06 8.92
C HIS A 296 -1.46 20.88 10.10
N ALA A 297 -2.13 22.00 9.88
CA ALA A 297 -2.79 22.74 10.95
C ALA A 297 -3.92 21.92 11.63
N PHE A 298 -4.60 21.06 10.88
CA PHE A 298 -5.56 20.11 11.46
C PHE A 298 -4.84 19.04 12.30
N LEU A 299 -3.77 18.42 11.79
CA LEU A 299 -2.97 17.44 12.53
C LEU A 299 -2.42 18.02 13.83
N ASP A 300 -1.95 19.27 13.84
CA ASP A 300 -1.46 19.94 15.04
C ASP A 300 -2.56 20.13 16.10
N ARG A 301 -3.79 20.45 15.68
CA ARG A 301 -4.95 20.54 16.60
C ARG A 301 -5.37 19.16 17.11
N TYR A 302 -5.35 18.14 16.23
CA TYR A 302 -5.67 16.77 16.59
C TYR A 302 -4.69 16.22 17.63
N LEU A 303 -3.39 16.44 17.42
CA LEU A 303 -2.34 16.08 18.37
C LEU A 303 -2.62 16.67 19.76
N LYS A 304 -2.88 17.96 19.85
CA LYS A 304 -3.18 18.65 21.11
C LYS A 304 -4.45 18.14 21.79
N ARG A 305 -5.46 17.73 21.02
CA ARG A 305 -6.74 17.27 21.55
C ARG A 305 -6.65 15.87 22.14
N TYR A 306 -6.10 14.91 21.40
CA TYR A 306 -6.12 13.50 21.75
C TYR A 306 -4.83 13.01 22.42
N PHE A 307 -3.74 13.75 22.24
CA PHE A 307 -2.41 13.40 22.76
C PHE A 307 -1.74 14.60 23.44
N PRO A 308 -2.39 15.21 24.46
CA PRO A 308 -1.85 16.39 25.15
C PRO A 308 -0.55 16.13 25.90
N ASP A 309 -0.25 14.87 26.21
CA ASP A 309 1.00 14.37 26.78
C ASP A 309 2.16 14.35 25.78
N VAL A 310 1.90 14.41 24.48
CA VAL A 310 2.91 14.56 23.43
C VAL A 310 3.33 16.02 23.33
N THR A 311 4.27 16.41 24.16
CA THR A 311 4.75 17.82 24.27
C THR A 311 5.97 18.11 23.42
N ALA A 312 6.65 17.08 22.89
CA ALA A 312 7.79 17.26 22.02
C ALA A 312 7.42 17.99 20.71
N PRO A 313 8.28 18.88 20.20
CA PRO A 313 8.02 19.60 18.97
C PRO A 313 7.96 18.65 17.76
N VAL A 314 7.28 19.07 16.71
CA VAL A 314 7.28 18.34 15.43
C VAL A 314 8.66 18.45 14.78
N ALA A 315 9.31 17.31 14.58
CA ALA A 315 10.63 17.21 13.97
C ALA A 315 10.57 17.22 12.44
N HIS A 316 9.57 16.52 11.86
CA HIS A 316 9.48 16.39 10.41
C HIS A 316 8.03 16.24 9.93
N ARG A 317 7.78 16.69 8.69
CA ARG A 317 6.50 16.56 7.99
C ARG A 317 6.76 16.07 6.56
N TRP A 318 5.88 15.20 6.06
CA TRP A 318 5.98 14.71 4.68
C TRP A 318 4.60 14.40 4.12
N SER A 319 4.53 14.22 2.80
CA SER A 319 3.38 13.69 2.09
C SER A 319 3.70 12.38 1.38
N GLY A 320 2.70 11.64 0.98
CA GLY A 320 2.83 10.43 0.17
C GLY A 320 1.63 10.27 -0.76
N ILE A 321 1.87 9.72 -1.94
CA ILE A 321 0.83 9.54 -2.95
C ILE A 321 0.38 8.08 -2.97
N MET A 322 -0.87 7.85 -2.61
CA MET A 322 -1.54 6.55 -2.63
C MET A 322 -2.34 6.39 -3.93
N GLY A 323 -2.50 5.15 -4.43
CA GLY A 323 -3.42 4.83 -5.51
C GLY A 323 -4.72 4.28 -4.95
N PHE A 324 -5.81 4.99 -5.16
CA PHE A 324 -7.16 4.55 -4.80
C PHE A 324 -7.82 3.91 -6.00
N SER A 325 -8.29 2.68 -5.87
CA SER A 325 -9.11 2.03 -6.89
C SER A 325 -10.54 2.56 -6.84
N CYS A 326 -11.25 2.43 -7.94
CA CYS A 326 -12.63 2.94 -8.08
C CYS A 326 -13.64 2.23 -7.17
N ASP A 327 -13.33 1.03 -6.71
CA ASP A 327 -14.18 0.20 -5.85
C ASP A 327 -13.57 -0.19 -4.51
N GLY A 328 -12.39 0.35 -4.16
CA GLY A 328 -11.70 0.08 -2.89
C GLY A 328 -10.84 -1.19 -2.86
N LEU A 329 -11.00 -2.12 -3.82
CA LEU A 329 -10.21 -3.35 -3.89
C LEU A 329 -8.99 -3.18 -4.80
N PRO A 330 -7.85 -3.84 -4.53
CA PRO A 330 -6.74 -3.88 -5.46
C PRO A 330 -7.15 -4.38 -6.86
N LEU A 331 -6.44 -3.94 -7.87
CA LEU A 331 -6.67 -4.31 -9.26
C LEU A 331 -5.57 -5.26 -9.74
N VAL A 332 -5.94 -6.48 -10.08
CA VAL A 332 -5.08 -7.48 -10.71
C VAL A 332 -5.66 -7.90 -12.05
N GLY A 333 -4.86 -7.86 -13.09
CA GLY A 333 -5.29 -8.25 -14.44
C GLY A 333 -4.17 -8.16 -15.45
N THR A 334 -4.55 -8.26 -16.73
CA THR A 334 -3.71 -7.96 -17.89
C THR A 334 -4.28 -6.78 -18.65
N LEU A 335 -3.43 -5.97 -19.26
CA LEU A 335 -3.89 -4.84 -20.07
C LEU A 335 -4.65 -5.32 -21.33
N PRO A 336 -5.81 -4.73 -21.64
CA PRO A 336 -6.53 -5.05 -22.88
C PRO A 336 -5.63 -4.89 -24.12
N GLY A 337 -5.62 -5.90 -24.98
CA GLY A 337 -4.76 -5.95 -26.16
C GLY A 337 -3.27 -6.17 -25.89
N LYS A 338 -2.87 -6.31 -24.62
CA LYS A 338 -1.47 -6.57 -24.19
C LYS A 338 -1.42 -7.75 -23.21
N PRO A 339 -1.67 -9.00 -23.63
CA PRO A 339 -1.81 -10.17 -22.75
C PRO A 339 -0.53 -10.51 -21.97
N ARG A 340 0.61 -9.95 -22.35
CA ARG A 340 1.90 -10.12 -21.67
C ARG A 340 2.20 -9.01 -20.66
N VAL A 341 1.29 -8.05 -20.46
CA VAL A 341 1.42 -6.97 -19.51
C VAL A 341 0.41 -7.16 -18.39
N GLY A 342 0.86 -7.69 -17.25
CA GLY A 342 0.08 -7.80 -16.02
C GLY A 342 0.21 -6.55 -15.14
N PHE A 343 -0.67 -6.42 -14.16
CA PHE A 343 -0.60 -5.33 -13.18
C PHE A 343 -1.13 -5.73 -11.80
N ALA A 344 -0.58 -5.05 -10.77
CA ALA A 344 -0.99 -5.10 -9.38
C ALA A 344 -0.96 -3.67 -8.81
N VAL A 345 -2.10 -2.98 -8.78
CA VAL A 345 -2.22 -1.54 -8.49
C VAL A 345 -3.50 -1.21 -7.71
N GLY A 346 -3.65 0.03 -7.22
CA GLY A 346 -4.89 0.51 -6.64
C GLY A 346 -5.17 -0.01 -5.23
N PHE A 347 -4.21 0.08 -4.32
CA PHE A 347 -4.29 -0.51 -2.97
C PHE A 347 -5.12 0.30 -1.97
N THR A 348 -5.67 1.44 -2.33
CA THR A 348 -6.61 2.25 -1.52
C THR A 348 -6.12 2.49 -0.08
N GLY A 349 -4.82 2.88 0.09
CA GLY A 349 -4.21 3.09 1.39
C GLY A 349 -3.72 1.81 2.11
N HIS A 350 -4.21 0.63 1.76
CA HIS A 350 -3.93 -0.65 2.45
C HIS A 350 -2.82 -1.49 1.79
N GLY A 351 -1.81 -0.84 1.19
CA GLY A 351 -0.71 -1.55 0.51
C GLY A 351 0.11 -2.48 1.40
N LEU A 352 0.35 -2.12 2.66
CA LEU A 352 1.03 -3.03 3.61
C LEU A 352 0.20 -4.27 3.93
N ALA A 353 -1.12 -4.14 4.00
CA ALA A 353 -2.00 -5.27 4.23
C ALA A 353 -2.12 -6.19 3.00
N LEU A 354 -2.07 -5.67 1.78
CA LEU A 354 -2.54 -6.41 0.62
C LEU A 354 -1.48 -6.66 -0.45
N ALA A 355 -0.35 -5.91 -0.48
CA ALA A 355 0.53 -5.90 -1.63
C ALA A 355 1.23 -7.24 -1.91
N ALA A 356 1.65 -8.00 -0.90
CA ALA A 356 2.33 -9.27 -1.14
C ALA A 356 1.38 -10.31 -1.75
N ALA A 357 0.22 -10.56 -1.13
CA ALA A 357 -0.76 -11.52 -1.63
C ALA A 357 -1.34 -11.09 -2.99
N THR A 358 -1.49 -9.78 -3.23
CA THR A 358 -1.92 -9.25 -4.52
C THR A 358 -0.86 -9.48 -5.59
N ALA A 359 0.42 -9.22 -5.29
CA ALA A 359 1.52 -9.45 -6.22
C ALA A 359 1.69 -10.93 -6.58
N GLU A 360 1.55 -11.82 -5.58
CA GLU A 360 1.56 -13.27 -5.79
C GLU A 360 0.49 -13.68 -6.81
N ARG A 361 -0.77 -13.26 -6.60
CA ARG A 361 -1.87 -13.54 -7.51
C ARG A 361 -1.68 -12.93 -8.90
N ALA A 362 -1.10 -11.73 -8.97
CA ALA A 362 -0.86 -11.05 -10.24
C ALA A 362 0.20 -11.77 -11.09
N VAL A 363 1.28 -12.23 -10.46
CA VAL A 363 2.33 -13.00 -11.15
C VAL A 363 1.77 -14.34 -11.62
N ASP A 364 1.05 -15.06 -10.76
CA ASP A 364 0.43 -16.34 -11.13
C ASP A 364 -0.57 -16.18 -12.28
N LYS A 365 -1.46 -15.17 -12.19
CA LYS A 365 -2.40 -14.86 -13.27
C LYS A 365 -1.72 -14.55 -14.59
N LEU A 366 -0.65 -13.76 -14.58
CA LEU A 366 0.08 -13.38 -15.80
C LEU A 366 0.77 -14.58 -16.46
N LEU A 367 1.33 -15.49 -15.66
CA LEU A 367 2.14 -16.62 -16.17
C LEU A 367 1.33 -17.87 -16.46
N ASN A 368 0.32 -18.17 -15.63
CA ASN A 368 -0.46 -19.42 -15.67
C ASN A 368 -1.92 -19.18 -16.10
N GLY A 369 -2.39 -17.94 -16.10
CA GLY A 369 -3.81 -17.63 -16.33
C GLY A 369 -4.68 -17.88 -15.09
N GLY A 370 -5.99 -17.93 -15.28
CA GLY A 370 -6.92 -18.14 -14.18
C GLY A 370 -7.40 -16.83 -13.53
N SER A 371 -8.10 -16.95 -12.40
CA SER A 371 -8.67 -15.83 -11.66
C SER A 371 -7.78 -15.40 -10.52
N ALA A 372 -7.69 -14.08 -10.30
CA ALA A 372 -7.06 -13.51 -9.12
C ALA A 372 -8.06 -13.36 -7.93
N GLY A 373 -9.22 -14.01 -7.98
CA GLY A 373 -10.24 -13.94 -6.94
C GLY A 373 -10.87 -12.56 -6.82
N ALA A 374 -11.09 -12.10 -5.59
CA ALA A 374 -11.74 -10.82 -5.29
C ALA A 374 -11.04 -9.59 -5.91
N VAL A 375 -9.73 -9.67 -6.14
CA VAL A 375 -8.93 -8.56 -6.70
C VAL A 375 -8.82 -8.61 -8.24
N ASP A 376 -9.43 -9.60 -8.89
CA ASP A 376 -9.43 -9.73 -10.33
C ASP A 376 -10.28 -8.64 -10.99
N VAL A 377 -9.73 -7.95 -12.01
CA VAL A 377 -10.48 -6.91 -12.76
C VAL A 377 -11.62 -7.45 -13.57
N ALA A 378 -11.72 -8.76 -13.81
CA ALA A 378 -12.86 -9.41 -14.42
C ALA A 378 -14.17 -9.19 -13.62
N ARG A 379 -14.08 -8.71 -12.36
CA ARG A 379 -15.26 -8.30 -11.58
C ARG A 379 -16.03 -7.14 -12.21
N PHE A 380 -15.36 -6.28 -12.96
CA PHE A 380 -16.00 -5.16 -13.67
C PHE A 380 -16.72 -5.58 -14.96
N GLU A 381 -16.49 -6.80 -15.44
CA GLU A 381 -17.15 -7.35 -16.63
C GLU A 381 -18.45 -8.08 -16.28
N ARG A 382 -18.70 -8.31 -14.98
CA ARG A 382 -19.87 -9.04 -14.46
C ARG A 382 -20.97 -8.13 -13.92
N SER A 383 -20.76 -6.81 -13.96
CA SER A 383 -21.69 -5.79 -13.44
C SER A 383 -22.64 -5.24 -14.51
#